data_b0d7c2b46ac63ae6cbedc3798d08005e
#
_entry.id   b0d7c2b46ac63ae6cbedc3798d08005e
#
_cell.length_a   1.000
_cell.length_b   1.000
_cell.length_c   1.000
_cell.angle_alpha   90.00
_cell.angle_beta   90.00
_cell.angle_gamma   90.00
#
_symmetry.space_group_name_H-M   'P 1'
#
loop_
_entity.id
_entity.type
_entity.pdbx_description
1 polymer ?
#
loop_
_entity_poly.entity_id
_entity_poly.type
_entity_poly.pdbx_seq_one_letter_code
_entity_poly.pdbx_strand_id
1 'polypeptide(L)'
;MVNRLPAWIFLSIAMLLIGLALLPVIRLILGIDAVIGIQPLTMIMLLIGGLMCGLSAMILLVRRQPPINQYSNIEVGVINEKTTVTKIHSSGLLLFSGLPLANFLVAYYLWTSHRHKSQLIDQQGQEALNFQITIYLYLMLALFLVFPVVIGLFFIPLVLILHLTLTLYAIFNSLSGSPAIYPINIPIIQGRPKKIIDAN
;
A
#
# COMPACT_ATOMS: atom_id res chain seq x y z
N MET A 1 -3.71 -20.89 22.83
CA MET A 1 -3.49 -20.64 21.39
C MET A 1 -4.58 -19.70 20.90
N VAL A 2 -4.32 -18.43 20.75
CA VAL A 2 -5.27 -17.50 20.17
C VAL A 2 -5.33 -17.81 18.67
N ASN A 3 -6.47 -18.34 18.21
CA ASN A 3 -6.77 -18.55 16.80
C ASN A 3 -6.76 -17.17 16.12
N ARG A 4 -5.59 -16.74 15.64
CA ARG A 4 -5.48 -15.47 14.91
C ARG A 4 -6.09 -15.70 13.53
N LEU A 5 -7.19 -15.03 13.27
CA LEU A 5 -7.82 -15.01 11.95
C LEU A 5 -6.75 -14.75 10.87
N PRO A 6 -6.74 -15.50 9.79
CA PRO A 6 -5.77 -15.32 8.73
C PRO A 6 -5.99 -13.97 8.01
N ALA A 7 -4.90 -13.33 7.59
CA ALA A 7 -4.95 -11.99 6.98
C ALA A 7 -5.82 -11.93 5.71
N TRP A 8 -5.96 -13.04 4.98
CA TRP A 8 -6.79 -13.11 3.79
C TRP A 8 -8.29 -12.92 4.09
N ILE A 9 -8.77 -13.26 5.32
CA ILE A 9 -10.16 -12.98 5.71
C ILE A 9 -10.38 -11.47 5.79
N PHE A 10 -9.47 -10.72 6.44
CA PHE A 10 -9.57 -9.27 6.50
C PHE A 10 -9.49 -8.64 5.10
N LEU A 11 -8.65 -9.17 4.23
CA LEU A 11 -8.54 -8.71 2.86
C LEU A 11 -9.85 -8.94 2.09
N SER A 12 -10.45 -10.13 2.21
CA SER A 12 -11.72 -10.45 1.57
C SER A 12 -12.85 -9.55 2.06
N ILE A 13 -12.92 -9.30 3.38
CA ILE A 13 -13.91 -8.39 3.97
C ILE A 13 -13.68 -6.96 3.45
N ALA A 14 -12.42 -6.50 3.37
CA ALA A 14 -12.09 -5.19 2.84
C ALA A 14 -12.57 -5.02 1.40
N MET A 15 -12.27 -5.98 0.55
CA MET A 15 -12.69 -5.98 -0.87
C MET A 15 -14.21 -5.98 -1.02
N LEU A 16 -14.91 -6.77 -0.19
CA LEU A 16 -16.37 -6.82 -0.18
C LEU A 16 -16.98 -5.46 0.23
N LEU A 17 -16.49 -4.87 1.32
CA LEU A 17 -17.03 -3.61 1.84
C LEU A 17 -16.78 -2.45 0.86
N ILE A 18 -15.58 -2.38 0.29
CA ILE A 18 -15.24 -1.36 -0.72
C ILE A 18 -16.08 -1.57 -1.98
N GLY A 19 -16.24 -2.82 -2.44
CA GLY A 19 -17.07 -3.16 -3.58
C GLY A 19 -18.53 -2.74 -3.39
N LEU A 20 -19.10 -3.02 -2.22
CA LEU A 20 -20.46 -2.60 -1.86
C LEU A 20 -20.61 -1.07 -1.82
N ALA A 21 -19.60 -0.36 -1.30
CA ALA A 21 -19.60 1.09 -1.25
C ALA A 21 -19.53 1.73 -2.64
N LEU A 22 -18.82 1.10 -3.59
CA LEU A 22 -18.69 1.60 -4.96
C LEU A 22 -19.86 1.21 -5.88
N LEU A 23 -20.68 0.24 -5.47
CA LEU A 23 -21.77 -0.27 -6.29
C LEU A 23 -22.75 0.81 -6.81
N PRO A 24 -23.19 1.82 -6.00
CA PRO A 24 -24.05 2.89 -6.47
C PRO A 24 -23.39 3.77 -7.53
N VAL A 25 -22.07 4.02 -7.38
CA VAL A 25 -21.30 4.82 -8.35
C VAL A 25 -21.21 4.08 -9.68
N ILE A 26 -20.91 2.79 -9.65
CA ILE A 26 -20.85 1.94 -10.84
C ILE A 26 -22.22 1.91 -11.56
N ARG A 27 -23.31 1.77 -10.81
CA ARG A 27 -24.68 1.79 -11.35
C ARG A 27 -25.02 3.12 -12.01
N LEU A 28 -24.65 4.23 -11.37
CA LEU A 28 -24.83 5.57 -11.94
C LEU A 28 -24.09 5.72 -13.27
N ILE A 29 -22.83 5.25 -13.34
CA ILE A 29 -22.02 5.30 -14.57
C ILE A 29 -22.64 4.44 -15.68
N LEU A 30 -23.21 3.28 -15.34
CA LEU A 30 -23.83 2.36 -16.29
C LEU A 30 -25.27 2.72 -16.68
N GLY A 31 -25.83 3.81 -16.12
CA GLY A 31 -27.21 4.24 -16.39
C GLY A 31 -28.27 3.26 -15.90
N ILE A 32 -27.93 2.41 -14.93
CA ILE A 32 -28.87 1.44 -14.35
C ILE A 32 -29.62 2.14 -13.22
N ASP A 33 -30.90 2.40 -13.42
CA ASP A 33 -31.76 3.04 -12.41
C ASP A 33 -31.78 2.19 -11.12
N ALA A 34 -31.28 2.78 -10.03
CA ALA A 34 -31.10 2.05 -8.79
C ALA A 34 -32.31 2.18 -7.88
N VAL A 35 -33.04 1.10 -7.72
CA VAL A 35 -34.12 0.95 -6.73
C VAL A 35 -33.58 0.87 -5.31
N ILE A 36 -32.27 0.65 -5.11
CA ILE A 36 -31.67 0.54 -3.78
C ILE A 36 -30.94 1.86 -3.45
N GLY A 37 -31.64 2.76 -2.78
CA GLY A 37 -31.08 3.99 -2.23
C GLY A 37 -30.18 3.71 -1.04
N ILE A 38 -28.93 3.30 -1.28
CA ILE A 38 -27.94 3.29 -0.20
C ILE A 38 -27.62 4.75 0.13
N GLN A 39 -27.92 5.14 1.35
CA GLN A 39 -27.68 6.51 1.78
C GLN A 39 -26.18 6.85 1.74
N PRO A 40 -25.79 8.09 1.37
CA PRO A 40 -24.38 8.49 1.29
C PRO A 40 -23.58 8.18 2.55
N LEU A 41 -24.22 8.29 3.70
CA LEU A 41 -23.63 7.95 5.00
C LEU A 41 -23.20 6.47 5.08
N THR A 42 -24.07 5.57 4.63
CA THR A 42 -23.79 4.12 4.61
C THR A 42 -22.62 3.80 3.67
N MET A 43 -22.56 4.47 2.50
CA MET A 43 -21.44 4.30 1.57
C MET A 43 -20.11 4.68 2.20
N ILE A 44 -20.05 5.83 2.88
CA ILE A 44 -18.83 6.30 3.52
C ILE A 44 -18.44 5.36 4.68
N MET A 45 -19.39 4.90 5.47
CA MET A 45 -19.15 3.92 6.54
C MET A 45 -18.59 2.60 5.99
N LEU A 46 -19.13 2.10 4.87
CA LEU A 46 -18.61 0.90 4.21
C LEU A 46 -17.18 1.11 3.67
N LEU A 47 -16.89 2.28 3.09
CA LEU A 47 -15.54 2.63 2.62
C LEU A 47 -14.55 2.67 3.79
N ILE A 48 -14.88 3.34 4.87
CA ILE A 48 -14.02 3.42 6.07
C ILE A 48 -13.79 2.01 6.63
N GLY A 49 -14.84 1.23 6.81
CA GLY A 49 -14.76 -0.15 7.31
C GLY A 49 -13.89 -1.03 6.41
N GLY A 50 -14.05 -0.92 5.10
CA GLY A 50 -13.25 -1.63 4.10
C GLY A 50 -11.78 -1.23 4.15
N LEU A 51 -11.48 0.06 4.25
CA LEU A 51 -10.11 0.55 4.36
C LEU A 51 -9.46 0.11 5.68
N MET A 52 -10.19 0.12 6.80
CA MET A 52 -9.68 -0.38 8.08
C MET A 52 -9.36 -1.87 8.03
N CYS A 53 -10.26 -2.69 7.45
CA CYS A 53 -10.00 -4.11 7.26
C CYS A 53 -8.81 -4.35 6.33
N GLY A 54 -8.71 -3.61 5.24
CA GLY A 54 -7.59 -3.67 4.31
C GLY A 54 -6.26 -3.31 4.96
N LEU A 55 -6.24 -2.22 5.73
CA LEU A 55 -5.06 -1.79 6.47
C LEU A 55 -4.62 -2.85 7.50
N SER A 56 -5.58 -3.42 8.23
CA SER A 56 -5.30 -4.50 9.17
C SER A 56 -4.70 -5.73 8.47
N ALA A 57 -5.24 -6.09 7.30
CA ALA A 57 -4.71 -7.17 6.48
C ALA A 57 -3.27 -6.89 6.01
N MET A 58 -3.01 -5.68 5.52
CA MET A 58 -1.68 -5.25 5.09
C MET A 58 -0.64 -5.38 6.21
N ILE A 59 -0.94 -4.84 7.39
CA ILE A 59 -0.05 -4.90 8.55
C ILE A 59 0.19 -6.36 8.97
N LEU A 60 -0.86 -7.19 8.99
CA LEU A 60 -0.73 -8.60 9.34
C LEU A 60 0.10 -9.39 8.33
N LEU A 61 -0.08 -9.15 7.02
CA LEU A 61 0.69 -9.81 5.96
C LEU A 61 2.19 -9.52 6.11
N VAL A 62 2.52 -8.26 6.34
CA VAL A 62 3.92 -7.85 6.44
C VAL A 62 4.56 -8.35 7.73
N ARG A 63 3.88 -8.23 8.88
CA ARG A 63 4.39 -8.71 10.18
C ARG A 63 4.60 -10.22 10.23
N ARG A 64 3.95 -10.99 9.37
CA ARG A 64 4.11 -12.45 9.28
C ARG A 64 5.37 -12.88 8.54
N GLN A 65 6.04 -11.96 7.86
CA GLN A 65 7.24 -12.32 7.13
C GLN A 65 8.39 -12.61 8.11
N PRO A 66 9.02 -13.79 8.01
CA PRO A 66 10.16 -14.13 8.86
C PRO A 66 11.32 -13.17 8.58
N PRO A 67 12.15 -12.86 9.58
CA PRO A 67 13.37 -12.11 9.35
C PRO A 67 14.29 -12.87 8.40
N ILE A 68 14.96 -12.16 7.51
CA ILE A 68 15.97 -12.75 6.64
C ILE A 68 17.26 -12.89 7.47
N ASN A 69 17.70 -14.12 7.72
CA ASN A 69 18.91 -14.39 8.47
C ASN A 69 20.17 -14.27 7.61
N GLN A 70 20.04 -14.58 6.32
CA GLN A 70 21.13 -14.52 5.36
C GLN A 70 20.55 -14.24 3.97
N TYR A 71 21.11 -13.25 3.28
CA TYR A 71 20.82 -13.05 1.87
C TYR A 71 21.56 -14.13 1.08
N SER A 72 20.88 -14.74 0.12
CA SER A 72 21.53 -15.71 -0.76
C SER A 72 22.56 -14.95 -1.59
N ASN A 73 23.84 -15.25 -1.37
CA ASN A 73 24.93 -14.82 -2.25
C ASN A 73 24.93 -15.63 -3.57
N ILE A 74 23.76 -16.08 -4.02
CA ILE A 74 23.61 -16.59 -5.36
C ILE A 74 24.08 -15.43 -6.24
N GLU A 75 25.18 -15.64 -6.95
CA GLU A 75 25.61 -14.74 -8.02
C GLU A 75 24.36 -14.28 -8.71
N VAL A 76 24.09 -12.99 -8.56
CA VAL A 76 22.89 -12.36 -9.10
C VAL A 76 23.09 -12.39 -10.59
N GLY A 77 22.87 -13.55 -11.19
CA GLY A 77 22.75 -13.72 -12.61
C GLY A 77 21.64 -12.78 -13.04
N VAL A 78 22.03 -11.52 -13.30
CA VAL A 78 21.25 -10.52 -14.03
C VAL A 78 19.81 -10.26 -13.52
N ILE A 79 19.50 -10.45 -12.23
CA ILE A 79 18.35 -9.76 -11.69
C ILE A 79 18.79 -8.32 -11.51
N ASN A 80 18.42 -7.50 -12.44
CA ASN A 80 18.68 -6.08 -12.35
C ASN A 80 17.95 -5.55 -11.10
N GLU A 81 18.67 -5.46 -9.96
CA GLU A 81 18.13 -4.98 -8.67
C GLU A 81 17.37 -3.67 -8.87
N LYS A 82 17.94 -2.78 -9.67
CA LYS A 82 17.37 -1.52 -10.08
C LYS A 82 15.99 -1.70 -10.72
N THR A 83 15.85 -2.63 -11.66
CA THR A 83 14.58 -2.92 -12.33
C THR A 83 13.53 -3.46 -11.34
N THR A 84 13.94 -4.34 -10.43
CA THR A 84 13.04 -4.89 -9.40
C THR A 84 12.56 -3.82 -8.44
N VAL A 85 13.48 -2.98 -7.94
CA VAL A 85 13.16 -1.86 -7.06
C VAL A 85 12.23 -0.87 -7.77
N THR A 86 12.53 -0.52 -9.02
CA THR A 86 11.67 0.36 -9.82
C THR A 86 10.26 -0.21 -9.98
N LYS A 87 10.11 -1.51 -10.25
CA LYS A 87 8.79 -2.17 -10.33
C LYS A 87 8.03 -2.10 -9.01
N ILE A 88 8.72 -2.28 -7.88
CA ILE A 88 8.11 -2.18 -6.55
C ILE A 88 7.56 -0.77 -6.32
N HIS A 89 8.33 0.29 -6.60
CA HIS A 89 7.84 1.66 -6.45
C HIS A 89 6.76 2.00 -7.48
N SER A 90 6.87 1.53 -8.73
CA SER A 90 5.88 1.75 -9.79
C SER A 90 4.52 1.13 -9.46
N SER A 91 4.47 0.09 -8.63
CA SER A 91 3.21 -0.50 -8.17
C SER A 91 2.34 0.53 -7.44
N GLY A 92 2.92 1.56 -6.84
CA GLY A 92 2.19 2.67 -6.22
C GLY A 92 1.20 3.35 -7.18
N LEU A 93 1.51 3.42 -8.48
CA LEU A 93 0.62 4.01 -9.49
C LEU A 93 -0.69 3.22 -9.65
N LEU A 94 -0.72 1.95 -9.24
CA LEU A 94 -1.94 1.14 -9.27
C LEU A 94 -3.03 1.63 -8.30
N LEU A 95 -2.72 2.55 -7.38
CA LEU A 95 -3.74 3.24 -6.59
C LEU A 95 -4.78 3.94 -7.49
N PHE A 96 -4.35 4.44 -8.64
CA PHE A 96 -5.20 5.14 -9.60
C PHE A 96 -5.93 4.21 -10.59
N SER A 97 -5.70 2.90 -10.52
CA SER A 97 -6.37 1.92 -11.40
C SER A 97 -7.84 1.68 -11.04
N GLY A 98 -8.30 2.18 -9.88
CA GLY A 98 -9.63 1.88 -9.35
C GLY A 98 -9.74 0.51 -8.68
N LEU A 99 -8.69 -0.31 -8.70
CA LEU A 99 -8.68 -1.59 -8.00
C LEU A 99 -8.20 -1.39 -6.56
N PRO A 100 -9.05 -1.61 -5.55
CA PRO A 100 -8.68 -1.39 -4.17
C PRO A 100 -7.52 -2.31 -3.76
N LEU A 101 -6.55 -1.74 -3.06
CA LEU A 101 -5.35 -2.42 -2.54
C LEU A 101 -4.41 -3.03 -3.59
N ALA A 102 -4.66 -2.88 -4.90
CA ALA A 102 -3.84 -3.45 -5.96
C ALA A 102 -2.37 -3.00 -5.87
N ASN A 103 -2.15 -1.71 -5.61
CA ASN A 103 -0.82 -1.14 -5.42
C ASN A 103 -0.04 -1.88 -4.31
N PHE A 104 -0.66 -2.08 -3.14
CA PHE A 104 -0.05 -2.78 -2.02
C PHE A 104 0.21 -4.26 -2.33
N LEU A 105 -0.77 -4.96 -2.88
CA LEU A 105 -0.67 -6.39 -3.17
C LEU A 105 0.44 -6.68 -4.19
N VAL A 106 0.57 -5.85 -5.23
CA VAL A 106 1.63 -6.00 -6.22
C VAL A 106 3.00 -5.67 -5.61
N ALA A 107 3.13 -4.59 -4.82
CA ALA A 107 4.36 -4.28 -4.10
C ALA A 107 4.75 -5.41 -3.16
N TYR A 108 3.81 -5.92 -2.37
CA TYR A 108 4.01 -7.01 -1.43
C TYR A 108 4.47 -8.30 -2.14
N TYR A 109 3.82 -8.66 -3.24
CA TYR A 109 4.21 -9.82 -4.04
C TYR A 109 5.63 -9.69 -4.61
N LEU A 110 5.94 -8.55 -5.22
CA LEU A 110 7.26 -8.29 -5.78
C LEU A 110 8.35 -8.30 -4.70
N TRP A 111 8.07 -7.68 -3.55
CA TRP A 111 9.00 -7.67 -2.42
C TRP A 111 9.22 -9.09 -1.88
N THR A 112 8.16 -9.84 -1.54
CA THR A 112 8.29 -11.19 -0.95
C THR A 112 8.99 -12.17 -1.87
N SER A 113 8.80 -12.06 -3.18
CA SER A 113 9.42 -12.92 -4.19
C SER A 113 10.92 -12.65 -4.39
N HIS A 114 11.39 -11.42 -4.07
CA HIS A 114 12.75 -11.02 -4.38
C HIS A 114 13.59 -10.58 -3.17
N ARG A 115 12.97 -10.39 -2.00
CA ARG A 115 13.63 -9.85 -0.80
C ARG A 115 14.85 -10.65 -0.33
N HIS A 116 14.86 -11.97 -0.56
CA HIS A 116 15.98 -12.85 -0.17
C HIS A 116 17.20 -12.72 -1.06
N LYS A 117 17.05 -12.09 -2.22
CA LYS A 117 18.12 -12.00 -3.24
C LYS A 117 19.07 -10.83 -3.00
N SER A 118 18.58 -9.75 -2.39
CA SER A 118 19.36 -8.52 -2.19
C SER A 118 18.86 -7.72 -1.01
N GLN A 119 19.81 -7.20 -0.22
CA GLN A 119 19.52 -6.28 0.88
C GLN A 119 18.86 -4.99 0.39
N LEU A 120 19.25 -4.49 -0.78
CA LEU A 120 18.65 -3.30 -1.39
C LEU A 120 17.18 -3.53 -1.70
N ILE A 121 16.84 -4.67 -2.33
CA ILE A 121 15.45 -5.02 -2.65
C ILE A 121 14.62 -5.15 -1.36
N ASP A 122 15.17 -5.77 -0.30
CA ASP A 122 14.45 -5.91 0.96
C ASP A 122 14.17 -4.55 1.60
N GLN A 123 15.17 -3.67 1.68
CA GLN A 123 15.02 -2.32 2.26
C GLN A 123 14.05 -1.45 1.44
N GLN A 124 14.22 -1.40 0.12
CA GLN A 124 13.38 -0.57 -0.74
C GLN A 124 11.94 -1.10 -0.83
N GLY A 125 11.76 -2.41 -0.74
CA GLY A 125 10.42 -3.00 -0.67
C GLY A 125 9.70 -2.67 0.65
N GLN A 126 10.40 -2.71 1.79
CA GLN A 126 9.84 -2.29 3.08
C GLN A 126 9.47 -0.80 3.06
N GLU A 127 10.32 0.04 2.46
CA GLU A 127 10.09 1.48 2.33
C GLU A 127 8.83 1.76 1.49
N ALA A 128 8.69 1.10 0.34
CA ALA A 128 7.52 1.24 -0.52
C ALA A 128 6.22 0.77 0.16
N LEU A 129 6.27 -0.35 0.89
CA LEU A 129 5.11 -0.88 1.61
C LEU A 129 4.71 0.03 2.78
N ASN A 130 5.67 0.54 3.56
CA ASN A 130 5.41 1.50 4.62
C ASN A 130 4.74 2.75 4.08
N PHE A 131 5.25 3.28 2.96
CA PHE A 131 4.67 4.43 2.31
C PHE A 131 3.22 4.19 1.88
N GLN A 132 2.93 3.06 1.23
CA GLN A 132 1.57 2.72 0.81
C GLN A 132 0.61 2.59 1.99
N ILE A 133 1.03 1.94 3.09
CA ILE A 133 0.23 1.86 4.31
C ILE A 133 -0.03 3.26 4.88
N THR A 134 0.98 4.12 4.89
CA THR A 134 0.86 5.51 5.36
C THR A 134 -0.15 6.31 4.54
N ILE A 135 -0.14 6.16 3.21
CA ILE A 135 -1.12 6.81 2.32
C ILE A 135 -2.55 6.32 2.62
N TYR A 136 -2.74 5.03 2.85
CA TYR A 136 -4.07 4.51 3.24
C TYR A 136 -4.53 5.07 4.59
N LEU A 137 -3.62 5.25 5.55
CA LEU A 137 -3.94 5.93 6.83
C LEU A 137 -4.40 7.38 6.60
N TYR A 138 -3.71 8.12 5.74
CA TYR A 138 -4.09 9.51 5.43
C TYR A 138 -5.40 9.59 4.66
N LEU A 139 -5.66 8.68 3.71
CA LEU A 139 -6.95 8.61 3.03
C LEU A 139 -8.08 8.28 3.99
N MET A 140 -7.86 7.35 4.94
CA MET A 140 -8.85 7.01 5.95
C MET A 140 -9.14 8.19 6.86
N LEU A 141 -8.11 8.93 7.29
CA LEU A 141 -8.27 10.15 8.09
C LEU A 141 -9.03 11.23 7.30
N ALA A 142 -8.69 11.42 6.03
CA ALA A 142 -9.38 12.37 5.17
C ALA A 142 -10.88 12.03 5.02
N LEU A 143 -11.20 10.75 4.80
CA LEU A 143 -12.59 10.28 4.73
C LEU A 143 -13.34 10.50 6.05
N PHE A 144 -12.68 10.27 7.19
CA PHE A 144 -13.28 10.53 8.50
C PHE A 144 -13.60 12.01 8.70
N LEU A 145 -12.74 12.91 8.20
CA LEU A 145 -12.92 14.35 8.29
C LEU A 145 -13.98 14.91 7.33
N VAL A 146 -14.47 14.13 6.35
CA VAL A 146 -15.59 14.55 5.50
C VAL A 146 -16.86 14.77 6.31
N PHE A 147 -17.07 13.98 7.36
CA PHE A 147 -18.31 13.97 8.15
C PHE A 147 -18.53 15.24 8.96
N PRO A 148 -17.60 15.66 9.87
CA PRO A 148 -17.85 16.79 10.74
C PRO A 148 -17.68 18.15 10.07
N VAL A 149 -16.86 18.26 9.01
CA VAL A 149 -16.36 19.57 8.55
C VAL A 149 -16.33 19.74 7.03
N VAL A 150 -16.70 18.72 6.24
CA VAL A 150 -16.57 18.74 4.76
C VAL A 150 -15.11 18.97 4.29
N ILE A 151 -14.23 19.39 5.20
CA ILE A 151 -12.84 19.74 4.92
C ILE A 151 -12.04 18.52 4.40
N GLY A 152 -12.46 17.31 4.82
CA GLY A 152 -11.89 16.07 4.32
C GLY A 152 -11.96 15.91 2.80
N LEU A 153 -12.97 16.53 2.16
CA LEU A 153 -13.11 16.52 0.71
C LEU A 153 -11.92 17.19 -0.01
N PHE A 154 -11.32 18.20 0.62
CA PHE A 154 -10.12 18.87 0.11
C PHE A 154 -8.84 18.06 0.42
N PHE A 155 -8.81 17.30 1.54
CA PHE A 155 -7.67 16.50 1.89
C PHE A 155 -7.51 15.26 1.00
N ILE A 156 -8.60 14.67 0.50
CA ILE A 156 -8.50 13.50 -0.39
C ILE A 156 -7.65 13.80 -1.64
N PRO A 157 -7.96 14.81 -2.47
CA PRO A 157 -7.12 15.11 -3.64
C PRO A 157 -5.69 15.52 -3.23
N LEU A 158 -5.52 16.21 -2.10
CA LEU A 158 -4.19 16.56 -1.61
C LEU A 158 -3.35 15.32 -1.31
N VAL A 159 -3.91 14.32 -0.63
CA VAL A 159 -3.23 13.05 -0.34
C VAL A 159 -2.92 12.27 -1.63
N LEU A 160 -3.84 12.29 -2.61
CA LEU A 160 -3.61 11.64 -3.91
C LEU A 160 -2.50 12.32 -4.72
N ILE A 161 -2.45 13.64 -4.74
CA ILE A 161 -1.36 14.41 -5.39
C ILE A 161 -0.03 14.13 -4.70
N LEU A 162 -0.01 14.13 -3.36
CA LEU A 162 1.17 13.80 -2.57
C LEU A 162 1.65 12.38 -2.86
N HIS A 163 0.74 11.41 -2.91
CA HIS A 163 1.07 10.03 -3.26
C HIS A 163 1.67 9.93 -4.66
N LEU A 164 1.05 10.56 -5.67
CA LEU A 164 1.54 10.56 -7.04
C LEU A 164 2.96 11.16 -7.11
N THR A 165 3.15 12.34 -6.53
CA THR A 165 4.43 13.05 -6.55
C THR A 165 5.55 12.23 -5.91
N LEU A 166 5.31 11.67 -4.73
CA LEU A 166 6.31 10.86 -4.02
C LEU A 166 6.56 9.51 -4.70
N THR A 167 5.55 8.89 -5.30
CA THR A 167 5.73 7.67 -6.10
C THR A 167 6.59 7.94 -7.32
N LEU A 168 6.34 9.01 -8.08
CA LEU A 168 7.18 9.40 -9.22
C LEU A 168 8.61 9.72 -8.78
N TYR A 169 8.78 10.46 -7.70
CA TYR A 169 10.10 10.73 -7.11
C TYR A 169 10.86 9.42 -6.82
N ALA A 170 10.21 8.43 -6.20
CA ALA A 170 10.84 7.16 -5.89
C ALA A 170 11.18 6.35 -7.15
N ILE A 171 10.32 6.39 -8.17
CA ILE A 171 10.59 5.76 -9.47
C ILE A 171 11.84 6.38 -10.13
N PHE A 172 11.93 7.72 -10.19
CA PHE A 172 13.07 8.40 -10.78
C PHE A 172 14.38 8.12 -10.02
N ASN A 173 14.35 8.11 -8.68
CA ASN A 173 15.52 7.76 -7.88
C ASN A 173 15.96 6.31 -8.15
N SER A 174 15.02 5.36 -8.16
CA SER A 174 15.34 3.97 -8.43
C SER A 174 15.87 3.76 -9.86
N LEU A 175 15.37 4.51 -10.85
CA LEU A 175 15.90 4.52 -12.21
C LEU A 175 17.31 5.12 -12.29
N SER A 176 17.67 6.01 -11.40
CA SER A 176 19.04 6.56 -11.29
C SER A 176 19.98 5.65 -10.49
N GLY A 177 19.46 4.56 -9.90
CA GLY A 177 20.25 3.65 -9.06
C GLY A 177 20.41 4.15 -7.62
N SER A 178 19.70 5.23 -7.24
CA SER A 178 19.71 5.78 -5.89
C SER A 178 18.57 5.18 -5.06
N PRO A 179 18.77 4.93 -3.75
CA PRO A 179 17.70 4.47 -2.88
C PRO A 179 16.65 5.57 -2.72
N ALA A 180 15.37 5.19 -2.81
CA ALA A 180 14.27 6.10 -2.54
C ALA A 180 13.95 6.11 -1.04
N ILE A 181 13.73 7.33 -0.49
CA ILE A 181 13.29 7.54 0.89
C ILE A 181 12.05 8.43 0.83
N TYR A 182 10.97 7.97 1.45
CA TYR A 182 9.74 8.74 1.53
C TYR A 182 9.72 9.61 2.78
N PRO A 183 9.68 10.95 2.68
CA PRO A 183 9.85 11.85 3.84
C PRO A 183 8.72 11.76 4.86
N ILE A 184 7.53 11.29 4.46
CA ILE A 184 6.33 11.20 5.31
C ILE A 184 6.01 9.76 5.71
N ASN A 185 6.95 8.85 5.55
CA ASN A 185 6.76 7.43 5.78
C ASN A 185 6.68 7.10 7.28
N ILE A 186 5.64 6.37 7.68
CA ILE A 186 5.52 5.82 9.04
C ILE A 186 6.18 4.43 9.02
N PRO A 187 7.27 4.20 9.77
CA PRO A 187 7.99 2.94 9.75
C PRO A 187 7.23 1.85 10.53
N ILE A 188 6.20 1.28 9.90
CA ILE A 188 5.38 0.20 10.48
C ILE A 188 6.12 -1.12 10.36
N ILE A 189 6.88 -1.28 9.27
CA ILE A 189 7.77 -2.38 9.02
C ILE A 189 9.15 -1.91 9.41
N GLN A 190 9.65 -2.36 10.54
CA GLN A 190 11.02 -2.04 10.94
C GLN A 190 11.97 -2.97 10.20
N GLY A 191 12.73 -2.40 9.25
CA GLY A 191 13.97 -3.00 8.79
C GLY A 191 14.94 -3.17 9.97
N ARG A 192 15.80 -4.16 9.93
CA ARG A 192 16.89 -4.27 10.93
C ARG A 192 17.65 -2.93 10.96
N PRO A 193 18.07 -2.47 12.16
CA PRO A 193 18.93 -1.30 12.24
C PRO A 193 20.12 -1.51 11.29
N LYS A 194 20.41 -0.50 10.47
CA LYS A 194 21.62 -0.47 9.66
C LYS A 194 22.78 -0.82 10.57
N LYS A 195 23.34 -2.03 10.42
CA LYS A 195 24.70 -2.26 10.82
C LYS A 195 25.50 -1.40 9.86
N ILE A 196 25.89 -0.23 10.31
CA ILE A 196 26.87 0.59 9.63
C ILE A 196 28.09 -0.33 9.56
N ILE A 197 28.33 -0.90 8.38
CA ILE A 197 29.61 -1.49 8.09
C ILE A 197 30.48 -0.26 7.95
N ASP A 198 31.13 0.08 9.06
CA ASP A 198 32.21 1.05 9.04
C ASP A 198 33.17 0.54 7.97
N ALA A 199 33.22 1.27 6.86
CA ALA A 199 34.21 1.07 5.82
C ALA A 199 35.56 1.46 6.45
N ASN A 200 36.32 0.46 6.89
CA ASN A 200 37.76 0.55 7.10
C ASN A 200 38.47 0.25 5.80
#